data_ce760efae5dfdeeec70d342f859b1926
#
_entry.id   ce760efae5dfdeeec70d342f859b1926
#
_cell.length_a   1.000
_cell.length_b   1.000
_cell.length_c   1.000
_cell.angle_alpha   90.00
_cell.angle_beta   90.00
_cell.angle_gamma   90.00
#
_symmetry.space_group_name_H-M   'P 1'
#
loop_
_entity.id
_entity.type
_entity.pdbx_description
1 polymer ?
#
loop_
_entity_poly.entity_id
_entity_poly.type
_entity_poly.pdbx_seq_one_letter_code
_entity_poly.pdbx_strand_id
1 'polypeptide(L)'
;FQRFPAVGRRYVGDRFAGRRGVALTSSATSASQPQPSSGARDDPFRIGGHTLSSRLILGSGKYDSFEIMQASIEASETDCVTIAVRREKLHDSSGRNILDYLAVERLLLLPNTSGCYDADTAVRCARMGREILKGLENPGADWVKLEVLGDSKSLLPATFETLRATEKLVSEGFQVLCYSNDDPIVARRLQEAGACSVMPAGSPIGSGLGINNPLNLQLIVEELKRVDPDFPIIVDAGIGSP
;
A
#
# COMPACT_ATOMS: atom_id res chain seq x y z
N PHE A 1 16.48 -6.62 11.92
CA PHE A 1 15.84 -5.29 11.96
C PHE A 1 16.31 -4.54 13.20
N GLN A 2 17.24 -3.59 13.05
CA GLN A 2 17.64 -2.71 14.14
C GLN A 2 16.55 -1.66 14.34
N ARG A 3 16.07 -1.54 15.58
CA ARG A 3 15.17 -0.46 16.00
C ARG A 3 15.94 0.86 15.89
N PHE A 4 15.39 1.82 15.16
CA PHE A 4 15.89 3.19 15.24
C PHE A 4 15.64 3.73 16.65
N PRO A 5 16.64 4.38 17.29
CA PRO A 5 16.41 5.01 18.59
C PRO A 5 15.44 6.18 18.43
N ALA A 6 14.47 6.23 19.33
CA ALA A 6 13.54 7.36 19.43
C ALA A 6 14.33 8.65 19.69
N VAL A 7 14.21 9.63 18.82
CA VAL A 7 14.77 10.96 19.02
C VAL A 7 13.91 11.68 20.06
N GLY A 8 14.38 11.65 21.30
CA GLY A 8 13.77 12.38 22.40
C GLY A 8 13.88 13.90 22.18
N ARG A 9 12.77 14.55 21.88
CA ARG A 9 12.67 16.01 21.99
C ARG A 9 12.68 16.39 23.46
N ARG A 10 13.78 17.02 23.92
CA ARG A 10 13.80 17.74 25.19
C ARG A 10 13.01 19.04 25.00
N TYR A 11 11.84 19.12 25.62
CA TYR A 11 11.19 20.39 25.85
C TYR A 11 11.89 21.09 27.04
N VAL A 12 12.45 22.26 26.76
CA VAL A 12 12.92 23.20 27.79
C VAL A 12 11.67 23.85 28.38
N GLY A 13 11.41 23.55 29.66
CA GLY A 13 10.33 24.18 30.39
C GLY A 13 10.69 25.58 30.76
N ASP A 14 9.85 26.54 30.42
CA ASP A 14 9.85 27.84 31.01
C ASP A 14 8.63 28.02 31.94
N ARG A 15 8.96 28.54 33.11
CA ARG A 15 8.08 28.75 34.27
C ARG A 15 7.10 29.89 33.98
N PHE A 16 5.84 29.66 34.23
CA PHE A 16 4.93 30.72 34.65
C PHE A 16 4.06 30.25 35.83
N ALA A 17 4.28 30.87 36.94
CA ALA A 17 3.50 30.72 38.15
C ALA A 17 2.26 31.64 38.10
N GLY A 18 1.15 31.12 38.58
CA GLY A 18 0.11 31.89 39.24
C GLY A 18 -1.18 32.17 38.45
N ARG A 19 -2.27 31.55 38.78
CA ARG A 19 -3.47 32.08 39.41
C ARG A 19 -4.73 31.23 39.26
N ARG A 20 -5.29 30.92 40.45
CA ARG A 20 -6.73 30.78 40.78
C ARG A 20 -7.57 29.74 40.04
N GLY A 21 -8.04 28.82 40.88
CA GLY A 21 -9.02 27.81 40.53
C GLY A 21 -10.36 28.39 40.09
N VAL A 22 -10.87 27.76 39.05
CA VAL A 22 -12.30 27.79 38.69
C VAL A 22 -12.78 26.35 38.71
N ALA A 23 -13.72 26.10 39.61
CA ALA A 23 -14.38 24.80 39.66
C ALA A 23 -15.23 24.64 38.38
N LEU A 24 -14.87 23.65 37.54
CA LEU A 24 -15.70 23.23 36.43
C LEU A 24 -16.60 22.07 36.88
N THR A 25 -17.87 22.34 36.99
CA THR A 25 -18.91 21.35 37.14
C THR A 25 -18.97 20.48 35.89
N SER A 26 -18.75 19.18 36.06
CA SER A 26 -18.84 18.20 34.97
C SER A 26 -20.30 17.96 34.62
N SER A 27 -20.77 18.53 33.53
CA SER A 27 -21.96 18.01 32.82
C SER A 27 -21.44 16.98 31.81
N ALA A 28 -21.68 15.71 32.11
CA ALA A 28 -21.44 14.61 31.18
C ALA A 28 -22.44 14.70 30.03
N THR A 29 -22.00 15.31 28.93
CA THR A 29 -22.70 15.20 27.66
C THR A 29 -22.28 13.87 27.03
N SER A 30 -23.17 12.92 26.92
CA SER A 30 -22.94 11.65 26.20
C SER A 30 -22.62 11.98 24.73
N ALA A 31 -21.37 11.88 24.36
CA ALA A 31 -20.98 11.92 22.98
C ALA A 31 -21.52 10.66 22.31
N SER A 32 -22.53 10.82 21.46
CA SER A 32 -22.98 9.78 20.55
C SER A 32 -21.82 9.36 19.66
N GLN A 33 -21.46 8.09 19.68
CA GLN A 33 -20.51 7.52 18.73
C GLN A 33 -21.03 7.76 17.31
N PRO A 34 -20.17 8.20 16.37
CA PRO A 34 -20.57 8.31 14.98
C PRO A 34 -20.94 6.91 14.47
N GLN A 35 -22.17 6.73 14.06
CA GLN A 35 -22.59 5.52 13.35
C GLN A 35 -21.86 5.48 12.00
N PRO A 36 -21.37 4.31 11.54
CA PRO A 36 -20.82 4.17 10.21
C PRO A 36 -21.91 4.50 9.19
N SER A 37 -21.69 5.53 8.41
CA SER A 37 -22.56 5.86 7.29
C SER A 37 -22.44 4.75 6.25
N SER A 38 -23.44 3.89 6.12
CA SER A 38 -23.62 2.93 5.05
C SER A 38 -24.02 3.66 3.74
N GLY A 39 -23.17 4.57 3.28
CA GLY A 39 -23.28 5.17 1.97
C GLY A 39 -22.30 4.44 1.05
N ALA A 40 -22.79 3.54 0.18
CA ALA A 40 -22.04 3.16 -0.99
C ALA A 40 -21.56 4.45 -1.66
N ARG A 41 -20.24 4.65 -1.80
CA ARG A 41 -19.73 5.83 -2.47
C ARG A 41 -20.12 5.71 -3.94
N ASP A 42 -20.84 6.69 -4.47
CA ASP A 42 -21.24 6.77 -5.88
C ASP A 42 -20.03 6.96 -6.83
N ASP A 43 -18.80 6.83 -6.34
CA ASP A 43 -17.56 7.03 -7.07
C ASP A 43 -16.67 5.77 -6.97
N PRO A 44 -16.90 4.76 -7.83
CA PRO A 44 -16.14 3.52 -7.82
C PRO A 44 -14.68 3.77 -8.23
N PHE A 45 -13.75 3.13 -7.52
CA PHE A 45 -12.34 3.18 -7.87
C PHE A 45 -12.02 2.15 -8.96
N ARG A 46 -11.63 2.63 -10.15
CA ARG A 46 -11.30 1.77 -11.29
C ARG A 46 -9.79 1.68 -11.48
N ILE A 47 -9.26 0.46 -11.65
CA ILE A 47 -7.85 0.20 -11.84
C ILE A 47 -7.63 -1.12 -12.57
N GLY A 48 -6.78 -1.13 -13.62
CA GLY A 48 -6.37 -2.33 -14.35
C GLY A 48 -7.53 -3.23 -14.78
N GLY A 49 -8.65 -2.64 -15.23
CA GLY A 49 -9.84 -3.38 -15.68
C GLY A 49 -10.80 -3.80 -14.55
N HIS A 50 -10.44 -3.60 -13.29
CA HIS A 50 -11.29 -3.92 -12.13
C HIS A 50 -11.92 -2.67 -11.52
N THR A 51 -13.04 -2.88 -10.82
CA THR A 51 -13.73 -1.84 -10.06
C THR A 51 -13.75 -2.26 -8.59
N LEU A 52 -13.20 -1.41 -7.73
CA LEU A 52 -13.16 -1.60 -6.28
C LEU A 52 -14.18 -0.67 -5.61
N SER A 53 -14.89 -1.16 -4.59
CA SER A 53 -15.77 -0.35 -3.75
C SER A 53 -14.98 0.42 -2.69
N SER A 54 -13.85 -0.14 -2.26
CA SER A 54 -12.93 0.47 -1.29
C SER A 54 -11.74 1.12 -1.97
N ARG A 55 -11.34 2.30 -1.50
CA ARG A 55 -10.09 2.95 -1.90
C ARG A 55 -8.88 2.48 -1.09
N LEU A 56 -9.08 1.57 -0.14
CA LEU A 56 -8.03 0.99 0.68
C LEU A 56 -7.59 -0.34 0.07
N ILE A 57 -6.29 -0.47 -0.24
CA ILE A 57 -5.64 -1.73 -0.55
C ILE A 57 -4.83 -2.13 0.67
N LEU A 58 -5.11 -3.31 1.24
CA LEU A 58 -4.45 -3.76 2.46
C LEU A 58 -3.33 -4.75 2.15
N GLY A 59 -2.26 -4.71 2.95
CA GLY A 59 -1.18 -5.70 2.87
C GLY A 59 -1.47 -6.91 3.76
N SER A 60 -1.04 -8.09 3.32
CA SER A 60 -1.12 -9.33 4.12
C SER A 60 0.14 -9.60 4.95
N GLY A 61 1.08 -8.65 5.03
CA GLY A 61 2.38 -8.82 5.69
C GLY A 61 2.47 -8.17 7.06
N LYS A 62 3.39 -8.71 7.91
CA LYS A 62 3.80 -8.09 9.18
C LYS A 62 2.78 -8.13 10.32
N TYR A 63 1.72 -8.89 10.20
CA TYR A 63 0.83 -9.19 11.32
C TYR A 63 1.48 -10.22 12.25
N ASP A 64 1.15 -10.16 13.54
CA ASP A 64 1.66 -11.10 14.54
C ASP A 64 1.13 -12.51 14.32
N SER A 65 -0.09 -12.64 13.77
CA SER A 65 -0.68 -13.91 13.34
C SER A 65 -1.60 -13.73 12.11
N PHE A 66 -1.92 -14.84 11.45
CA PHE A 66 -2.86 -14.83 10.31
C PHE A 66 -4.30 -14.53 10.74
N GLU A 67 -4.69 -14.89 11.96
CA GLU A 67 -5.99 -14.54 12.53
C GLU A 67 -6.14 -13.02 12.70
N ILE A 68 -5.09 -12.33 13.18
CA ILE A 68 -5.09 -10.86 13.29
C ILE A 68 -5.13 -10.23 11.89
N MET A 69 -4.39 -10.78 10.93
CA MET A 69 -4.46 -10.35 9.54
C MET A 69 -5.88 -10.48 9.00
N GLN A 70 -6.50 -11.64 9.15
CA GLN A 70 -7.87 -11.90 8.69
C GLN A 70 -8.87 -10.91 9.31
N ALA A 71 -8.84 -10.76 10.63
CA ALA A 71 -9.72 -9.81 11.33
C ALA A 71 -9.52 -8.36 10.87
N SER A 72 -8.27 -7.97 10.57
CA SER A 72 -7.96 -6.63 10.05
C SER A 72 -8.50 -6.42 8.64
N ILE A 73 -8.40 -7.43 7.78
CA ILE A 73 -8.95 -7.40 6.40
C ILE A 73 -10.47 -7.29 6.46
N GLU A 74 -11.13 -8.09 7.30
CA GLU A 74 -12.58 -8.06 7.48
C GLU A 74 -13.05 -6.69 8.00
N ALA A 75 -12.38 -6.15 9.03
CA ALA A 75 -12.73 -4.86 9.62
C ALA A 75 -12.49 -3.67 8.68
N SER A 76 -11.56 -3.80 7.73
CA SER A 76 -11.23 -2.74 6.76
C SER A 76 -12.23 -2.64 5.60
N GLU A 77 -13.06 -3.66 5.41
CA GLU A 77 -13.99 -3.77 4.27
C GLU A 77 -13.29 -3.57 2.90
N THR A 78 -12.00 -3.91 2.81
CA THR A 78 -11.26 -3.80 1.55
C THR A 78 -11.67 -4.88 0.55
N ASP A 79 -11.67 -4.53 -0.73
CA ASP A 79 -11.87 -5.50 -1.82
C ASP A 79 -10.54 -6.09 -2.32
N CYS A 80 -9.41 -5.44 -2.01
CA CYS A 80 -8.11 -5.80 -2.58
C CYS A 80 -7.05 -5.98 -1.49
N VAL A 81 -6.36 -7.12 -1.54
CA VAL A 81 -5.28 -7.46 -0.60
C VAL A 81 -4.00 -7.83 -1.34
N THR A 82 -2.88 -7.19 -0.97
CA THR A 82 -1.59 -7.57 -1.53
C THR A 82 -1.04 -8.83 -0.88
N ILE A 83 -0.47 -9.72 -1.69
CA ILE A 83 0.21 -10.93 -1.23
C ILE A 83 1.65 -10.98 -1.74
N ALA A 84 2.61 -11.25 -0.84
CA ALA A 84 4.00 -11.40 -1.22
C ALA A 84 4.27 -12.82 -1.74
N VAL A 85 4.61 -12.93 -3.05
CA VAL A 85 4.87 -14.23 -3.71
C VAL A 85 6.09 -14.94 -3.12
N ARG A 86 7.10 -14.17 -2.66
CA ARG A 86 8.36 -14.68 -2.08
C ARG A 86 8.38 -14.65 -0.55
N ARG A 87 7.26 -14.91 0.11
CA ARG A 87 7.26 -14.89 1.58
C ARG A 87 7.94 -16.13 2.15
N GLU A 88 8.84 -15.94 3.15
CA GLU A 88 9.54 -17.03 3.84
C GLU A 88 8.61 -17.93 4.65
N LYS A 89 7.52 -17.38 5.19
CA LYS A 89 6.52 -18.11 5.97
C LYS A 89 5.18 -18.11 5.27
N LEU A 90 4.95 -19.09 4.42
CA LEU A 90 3.65 -19.31 3.80
C LEU A 90 2.70 -20.09 4.71
N HIS A 91 3.20 -20.77 5.74
CA HIS A 91 2.44 -21.60 6.66
C HIS A 91 2.60 -21.09 8.10
N ASP A 92 1.56 -21.23 8.89
CA ASP A 92 1.58 -20.99 10.32
C ASP A 92 2.16 -22.21 11.09
N SER A 93 2.18 -22.14 12.44
CA SER A 93 2.65 -23.23 13.29
C SER A 93 1.78 -24.50 13.21
N SER A 94 0.55 -24.38 12.72
CA SER A 94 -0.37 -25.52 12.49
C SER A 94 -0.24 -26.11 11.09
N GLY A 95 0.58 -25.53 10.22
CA GLY A 95 0.76 -25.96 8.83
C GLY A 95 -0.26 -25.38 7.83
N ARG A 96 -1.16 -24.48 8.27
CA ARG A 96 -2.12 -23.81 7.38
C ARG A 96 -1.43 -22.73 6.55
N ASN A 97 -1.85 -22.61 5.30
CA ASN A 97 -1.33 -21.60 4.38
C ASN A 97 -1.99 -20.23 4.65
N ILE A 98 -1.31 -19.14 4.34
CA ILE A 98 -1.87 -17.80 4.41
C ILE A 98 -3.17 -17.64 3.59
N LEU A 99 -3.29 -18.37 2.48
CA LEU A 99 -4.50 -18.36 1.63
C LEU A 99 -5.72 -18.97 2.33
N ASP A 100 -5.51 -19.86 3.32
CA ASP A 100 -6.60 -20.46 4.11
C ASP A 100 -7.28 -19.43 5.03
N TYR A 101 -6.66 -18.27 5.21
CA TYR A 101 -7.17 -17.15 6.01
C TYR A 101 -7.71 -15.99 5.16
N LEU A 102 -7.68 -16.13 3.84
CA LEU A 102 -8.18 -15.13 2.91
C LEU A 102 -9.44 -15.64 2.21
N ALA A 103 -10.45 -14.78 2.13
CA ALA A 103 -11.67 -15.08 1.34
C ALA A 103 -11.35 -14.89 -0.15
N VAL A 104 -10.59 -15.86 -0.74
CA VAL A 104 -10.03 -15.77 -2.10
C VAL A 104 -11.10 -15.62 -3.18
N GLU A 105 -12.33 -16.07 -2.93
CA GLU A 105 -13.46 -15.94 -3.84
C GLU A 105 -14.03 -14.50 -3.86
N ARG A 106 -13.85 -13.75 -2.77
CA ARG A 106 -14.37 -12.39 -2.60
C ARG A 106 -13.31 -11.33 -2.84
N LEU A 107 -12.08 -11.61 -2.45
CA LEU A 107 -10.98 -10.65 -2.49
C LEU A 107 -10.26 -10.69 -3.84
N LEU A 108 -10.01 -9.51 -4.40
CA LEU A 108 -9.05 -9.36 -5.48
C LEU A 108 -7.64 -9.45 -4.86
N LEU A 109 -6.91 -10.48 -5.19
CA LEU A 109 -5.56 -10.67 -4.72
C LEU A 109 -4.57 -9.96 -5.65
N LEU A 110 -3.70 -9.14 -5.07
CA LEU A 110 -2.67 -8.39 -5.79
C LEU A 110 -1.28 -8.95 -5.44
N PRO A 111 -0.71 -9.83 -6.28
CA PRO A 111 0.64 -10.35 -6.04
C PRO A 111 1.66 -9.22 -6.08
N ASN A 112 2.61 -9.20 -5.12
CA ASN A 112 3.71 -8.26 -5.16
C ASN A 112 5.07 -8.95 -5.32
N THR A 113 6.04 -8.21 -5.84
CA THR A 113 7.41 -8.67 -6.06
C THR A 113 8.36 -8.25 -4.93
N SER A 114 7.81 -8.07 -3.73
CA SER A 114 8.57 -7.64 -2.55
C SER A 114 9.82 -8.48 -2.31
N GLY A 115 10.92 -7.81 -2.02
CA GLY A 115 12.23 -8.44 -1.82
C GLY A 115 12.99 -8.74 -3.11
N CYS A 116 12.57 -8.23 -4.27
CA CYS A 116 13.34 -8.23 -5.50
C CYS A 116 14.22 -6.98 -5.60
N TYR A 117 15.47 -7.15 -6.06
CA TYR A 117 16.46 -6.07 -6.18
C TYR A 117 16.91 -5.84 -7.62
N ASP A 118 16.38 -6.58 -8.56
CA ASP A 118 16.61 -6.45 -9.99
C ASP A 118 15.32 -6.77 -10.78
N ALA A 119 15.23 -6.24 -11.99
CA ALA A 119 14.09 -6.40 -12.87
C ALA A 119 13.81 -7.86 -13.24
N ASP A 120 14.85 -8.64 -13.53
CA ASP A 120 14.69 -10.03 -14.00
C ASP A 120 14.12 -10.92 -12.90
N THR A 121 14.53 -10.71 -11.66
CA THR A 121 13.97 -11.40 -10.49
C THR A 121 12.52 -10.97 -10.24
N ALA A 122 12.21 -9.67 -10.37
CA ALA A 122 10.86 -9.16 -10.21
C ALA A 122 9.91 -9.74 -11.28
N VAL A 123 10.34 -9.80 -12.54
CA VAL A 123 9.57 -10.40 -13.64
C VAL A 123 9.31 -11.89 -13.39
N ARG A 124 10.32 -12.66 -12.96
CA ARG A 124 10.11 -14.07 -12.59
C ARG A 124 9.12 -14.23 -11.44
N CYS A 125 9.23 -13.37 -10.43
CA CYS A 125 8.32 -13.36 -9.29
C CYS A 125 6.87 -13.04 -9.71
N ALA A 126 6.67 -12.05 -10.57
CA ALA A 126 5.35 -11.71 -11.12
C ALA A 126 4.72 -12.88 -11.88
N ARG A 127 5.49 -13.55 -12.73
CA ARG A 127 5.02 -14.76 -13.47
C ARG A 127 4.59 -15.87 -12.51
N MET A 128 5.35 -16.11 -11.43
CA MET A 128 4.97 -17.08 -10.40
C MET A 128 3.65 -16.70 -9.73
N GLY A 129 3.47 -15.41 -9.39
CA GLY A 129 2.23 -14.90 -8.81
C GLY A 129 1.02 -15.13 -9.73
N ARG A 130 1.18 -14.86 -11.05
CA ARG A 130 0.16 -15.12 -12.07
C ARG A 130 -0.27 -16.59 -12.09
N GLU A 131 0.68 -17.51 -12.11
CA GLU A 131 0.36 -18.95 -12.17
C GLU A 131 -0.32 -19.45 -10.88
N ILE A 132 0.09 -18.93 -9.71
CA ILE A 132 -0.59 -19.24 -8.44
C ILE A 132 -2.05 -18.76 -8.49
N LEU A 133 -2.30 -17.51 -8.89
CA LEU A 133 -3.65 -16.95 -8.90
C LEU A 133 -4.54 -17.57 -10.00
N LYS A 134 -3.97 -17.98 -11.12
CA LYS A 134 -4.70 -18.77 -12.12
C LYS A 134 -5.18 -20.11 -11.55
N GLY A 135 -4.32 -20.78 -10.77
CA GLY A 135 -4.69 -22.01 -10.08
C GLY A 135 -5.79 -21.84 -9.02
N LEU A 136 -5.96 -20.62 -8.51
CA LEU A 136 -7.01 -20.24 -7.58
C LEU A 136 -8.25 -19.65 -8.26
N GLU A 137 -8.24 -19.52 -9.59
CA GLU A 137 -9.26 -18.83 -10.38
C GLU A 137 -9.53 -17.39 -9.89
N ASN A 138 -8.52 -16.75 -9.25
CA ASN A 138 -8.66 -15.40 -8.73
C ASN A 138 -8.49 -14.35 -9.85
N PRO A 139 -9.39 -13.37 -9.94
CA PRO A 139 -9.36 -12.35 -11.01
C PRO A 139 -8.12 -11.47 -11.00
N GLY A 140 -7.35 -11.43 -9.91
CA GLY A 140 -6.08 -10.71 -9.82
C GLY A 140 -4.89 -11.38 -10.54
N ALA A 141 -5.12 -12.48 -11.26
CA ALA A 141 -4.05 -13.25 -11.93
C ALA A 141 -3.20 -12.43 -12.91
N ASP A 142 -3.79 -11.43 -13.57
CA ASP A 142 -3.07 -10.56 -14.51
C ASP A 142 -2.54 -9.26 -13.87
N TRP A 143 -2.69 -9.12 -12.56
CA TRP A 143 -2.18 -8.00 -11.81
C TRP A 143 -0.82 -8.28 -11.19
N VAL A 144 -0.05 -7.21 -10.99
CA VAL A 144 1.15 -7.24 -10.16
C VAL A 144 1.42 -5.88 -9.52
N LYS A 145 1.63 -5.86 -8.21
CA LYS A 145 2.29 -4.74 -7.54
C LYS A 145 3.78 -4.92 -7.69
N LEU A 146 4.36 -4.13 -8.60
CA LEU A 146 5.78 -4.21 -8.91
C LEU A 146 6.59 -3.44 -7.88
N GLU A 147 7.42 -4.16 -7.14
CA GLU A 147 8.42 -3.63 -6.23
C GLU A 147 9.80 -4.12 -6.70
N VAL A 148 10.69 -3.19 -7.06
CA VAL A 148 12.12 -3.46 -7.26
C VAL A 148 12.88 -2.53 -6.34
N LEU A 149 13.53 -3.07 -5.32
CA LEU A 149 14.19 -2.29 -4.28
C LEU A 149 15.63 -1.95 -4.68
N GLY A 150 16.04 -0.71 -4.45
CA GLY A 150 17.40 -0.26 -4.72
C GLY A 150 18.35 -0.52 -3.56
N ASP A 151 17.82 -0.59 -2.34
CA ASP A 151 18.61 -0.76 -1.12
C ASP A 151 17.83 -1.51 -0.04
N SER A 152 18.51 -2.43 0.64
CA SER A 152 17.90 -3.28 1.66
C SER A 152 17.63 -2.58 2.99
N LYS A 153 18.20 -1.41 3.23
CA LYS A 153 18.02 -0.64 4.46
C LYS A 153 16.88 0.37 4.34
N SER A 154 16.91 1.16 3.28
CA SER A 154 15.91 2.21 3.02
C SER A 154 14.64 1.66 2.39
N LEU A 155 14.72 0.52 1.69
CA LEU A 155 13.66 -0.09 0.90
C LEU A 155 13.08 0.87 -0.16
N LEU A 156 13.87 1.85 -0.58
CA LEU A 156 13.50 2.75 -1.66
C LEU A 156 13.59 2.03 -3.01
N PRO A 157 12.74 2.40 -3.99
CA PRO A 157 12.69 1.73 -5.27
C PRO A 157 13.93 2.00 -6.14
N ALA A 158 14.36 0.98 -6.89
CA ALA A 158 15.37 1.07 -7.93
C ALA A 158 14.72 1.57 -9.22
N THR A 159 14.70 2.86 -9.47
CA THR A 159 13.96 3.51 -10.55
C THR A 159 14.18 2.87 -11.93
N PHE A 160 15.45 2.65 -12.33
CA PHE A 160 15.76 2.08 -13.64
C PHE A 160 15.31 0.63 -13.77
N GLU A 161 15.50 -0.17 -12.73
CA GLU A 161 15.05 -1.57 -12.70
C GLU A 161 13.54 -1.68 -12.67
N THR A 162 12.86 -0.79 -11.95
CA THR A 162 11.39 -0.71 -11.94
C THR A 162 10.85 -0.40 -13.34
N LEU A 163 11.44 0.58 -14.03
CA LEU A 163 11.03 0.95 -15.39
C LEU A 163 11.23 -0.23 -16.36
N ARG A 164 12.40 -0.85 -16.35
CA ARG A 164 12.73 -2.03 -17.19
C ARG A 164 11.77 -3.21 -16.93
N ALA A 165 11.46 -3.48 -15.66
CA ALA A 165 10.51 -4.53 -15.30
C ALA A 165 9.08 -4.19 -15.74
N THR A 166 8.68 -2.92 -15.63
CA THR A 166 7.36 -2.44 -16.08
C THR A 166 7.18 -2.68 -17.57
N GLU A 167 8.10 -2.21 -18.41
CA GLU A 167 8.05 -2.42 -19.86
C GLU A 167 7.93 -3.92 -20.23
N LYS A 168 8.71 -4.75 -19.56
CA LYS A 168 8.70 -6.20 -19.79
C LYS A 168 7.37 -6.83 -19.39
N LEU A 169 6.86 -6.52 -18.21
CA LEU A 169 5.60 -7.08 -17.69
C LEU A 169 4.39 -6.60 -18.50
N VAL A 170 4.34 -5.33 -18.88
CA VAL A 170 3.30 -4.78 -19.77
C VAL A 170 3.31 -5.51 -21.11
N SER A 171 4.49 -5.75 -21.71
CA SER A 171 4.58 -6.53 -22.96
C SER A 171 4.11 -7.98 -22.83
N GLU A 172 4.02 -8.52 -21.62
CA GLU A 172 3.51 -9.85 -21.29
C GLU A 172 2.03 -9.83 -20.84
N GLY A 173 1.35 -8.68 -20.99
CA GLY A 173 -0.06 -8.53 -20.70
C GLY A 173 -0.38 -8.42 -19.20
N PHE A 174 0.59 -8.01 -18.36
CA PHE A 174 0.30 -7.68 -16.97
C PHE A 174 -0.29 -6.29 -16.83
N GLN A 175 -1.22 -6.14 -15.91
CA GLN A 175 -1.63 -4.86 -15.35
C GLN A 175 -0.67 -4.52 -14.22
N VAL A 176 0.25 -3.58 -14.46
CA VAL A 176 1.36 -3.29 -13.55
C VAL A 176 1.06 -2.07 -12.69
N LEU A 177 1.01 -2.27 -11.37
CA LEU A 177 0.92 -1.22 -10.37
C LEU A 177 2.33 -0.97 -9.81
N CYS A 178 2.93 0.18 -10.09
CA CYS A 178 4.34 0.42 -9.84
C CYS A 178 4.60 1.14 -8.52
N TYR A 179 5.21 0.46 -7.53
CA TYR A 179 5.79 1.13 -6.38
C TYR A 179 6.94 2.04 -6.84
N SER A 180 6.88 3.30 -6.48
CA SER A 180 7.85 4.32 -6.88
C SER A 180 8.20 5.28 -5.73
N ASN A 181 9.25 6.06 -5.92
CA ASN A 181 9.46 7.26 -5.13
C ASN A 181 8.45 8.36 -5.53
N ASP A 182 8.53 9.50 -4.84
CA ASP A 182 7.69 10.68 -5.07
C ASP A 182 8.23 11.63 -6.16
N ASP A 183 8.96 11.09 -7.15
CA ASP A 183 9.50 11.85 -8.28
C ASP A 183 8.48 11.92 -9.42
N PRO A 184 7.97 13.13 -9.81
CA PRO A 184 7.00 13.30 -10.89
C PRO A 184 7.52 12.83 -12.25
N ILE A 185 8.83 12.94 -12.51
CA ILE A 185 9.45 12.51 -13.77
C ILE A 185 9.43 10.99 -13.88
N VAL A 186 9.74 10.31 -12.77
CA VAL A 186 9.68 8.84 -12.69
C VAL A 186 8.23 8.37 -12.87
N ALA A 187 7.29 8.99 -12.17
CA ALA A 187 5.88 8.66 -12.26
C ALA A 187 5.36 8.74 -13.72
N ARG A 188 5.70 9.82 -14.43
CA ARG A 188 5.35 9.99 -15.86
C ARG A 188 5.96 8.88 -16.72
N ARG A 189 7.25 8.56 -16.55
CA ARG A 189 7.90 7.50 -17.32
C ARG A 189 7.27 6.13 -17.10
N LEU A 190 6.82 5.84 -15.87
CA LEU A 190 6.11 4.59 -15.58
C LEU A 190 4.75 4.55 -16.28
N GLN A 191 4.00 5.68 -16.32
CA GLN A 191 2.76 5.79 -17.10
C GLN A 191 3.04 5.59 -18.60
N GLU A 192 4.06 6.24 -19.15
CA GLU A 192 4.48 6.11 -20.56
C GLU A 192 4.91 4.66 -20.89
N ALA A 193 5.48 3.92 -19.94
CA ALA A 193 5.82 2.50 -20.07
C ALA A 193 4.60 1.56 -20.01
N GLY A 194 3.40 2.09 -19.78
CA GLY A 194 2.15 1.35 -19.76
C GLY A 194 1.73 0.82 -18.38
N ALA A 195 2.30 1.33 -17.30
CA ALA A 195 1.78 1.04 -15.97
C ALA A 195 0.30 1.42 -15.86
N CYS A 196 -0.53 0.57 -15.26
CA CYS A 196 -1.94 0.87 -15.02
C CYS A 196 -2.17 1.70 -13.76
N SER A 197 -1.15 1.84 -12.91
CA SER A 197 -1.14 2.71 -11.74
C SER A 197 0.28 3.01 -11.30
N VAL A 198 0.49 4.19 -10.73
CA VAL A 198 1.72 4.54 -10.02
C VAL A 198 1.43 4.66 -8.54
N MET A 199 2.33 4.11 -7.72
CA MET A 199 2.19 4.02 -6.27
C MET A 199 3.35 4.77 -5.58
N PRO A 200 3.33 6.12 -5.55
CA PRO A 200 4.40 6.90 -4.94
C PRO A 200 4.43 6.69 -3.43
N ALA A 201 5.63 6.54 -2.87
CA ALA A 201 5.83 6.45 -1.44
C ALA A 201 5.47 7.77 -0.75
N GLY A 202 4.63 7.73 0.28
CA GLY A 202 4.39 8.87 1.17
C GLY A 202 5.62 9.19 2.02
N SER A 203 6.25 8.14 2.55
CA SER A 203 7.52 8.16 3.30
C SER A 203 8.12 6.74 3.29
N PRO A 204 9.35 6.53 3.79
CA PRO A 204 9.98 5.21 3.77
C PRO A 204 9.11 4.12 4.39
N ILE A 205 9.16 2.91 3.82
CA ILE A 205 8.43 1.73 4.31
C ILE A 205 8.68 1.53 5.81
N GLY A 206 7.62 1.38 6.60
CA GLY A 206 7.67 1.11 8.04
C GLY A 206 7.93 2.36 8.91
N SER A 207 8.03 3.56 8.33
CA SER A 207 8.27 4.80 9.09
C SER A 207 7.02 5.33 9.80
N GLY A 208 5.83 5.13 9.24
CA GLY A 208 4.58 5.71 9.75
C GLY A 208 4.56 7.24 9.77
N LEU A 209 5.40 7.90 8.95
CA LEU A 209 5.55 9.36 8.96
C LEU A 209 4.51 10.10 8.10
N GLY A 210 3.63 9.35 7.42
CA GLY A 210 2.65 9.92 6.51
C GLY A 210 3.27 10.42 5.22
N ILE A 211 2.76 11.53 4.69
CA ILE A 211 3.24 12.14 3.45
C ILE A 211 4.31 13.18 3.77
N ASN A 212 5.57 12.90 3.42
CA ASN A 212 6.68 13.79 3.66
C ASN A 212 6.75 14.97 2.67
N ASN A 213 6.36 14.74 1.43
CA ASN A 213 6.43 15.74 0.37
C ASN A 213 5.10 15.86 -0.39
N PRO A 214 4.12 16.57 0.17
CA PRO A 214 2.82 16.73 -0.46
C PRO A 214 2.88 17.48 -1.80
N LEU A 215 3.86 18.37 -1.99
CA LEU A 215 4.03 19.09 -3.25
C LEU A 215 4.38 18.14 -4.40
N ASN A 216 5.31 17.20 -4.20
CA ASN A 216 5.63 16.23 -5.25
C ASN A 216 4.44 15.34 -5.59
N LEU A 217 3.64 14.92 -4.59
CA LEU A 217 2.42 14.15 -4.86
C LEU A 217 1.41 14.96 -5.67
N GLN A 218 1.26 16.26 -5.37
CA GLN A 218 0.40 17.14 -6.17
C GLN A 218 0.90 17.22 -7.61
N LEU A 219 2.20 17.42 -7.83
CA LEU A 219 2.80 17.45 -9.17
C LEU A 219 2.60 16.13 -9.91
N ILE A 220 2.72 14.97 -9.24
CA ILE A 220 2.43 13.67 -9.82
C ILE A 220 0.96 13.60 -10.28
N VAL A 221 0.03 14.01 -9.43
CA VAL A 221 -1.41 14.01 -9.77
C VAL A 221 -1.68 14.91 -10.98
N GLU A 222 -1.16 16.14 -10.98
CA GLU A 222 -1.34 17.09 -12.08
C GLU A 222 -0.76 16.57 -13.39
N GLU A 223 0.46 16.02 -13.35
CA GLU A 223 1.16 15.53 -14.54
C GLU A 223 0.48 14.30 -15.15
N LEU A 224 0.15 13.29 -14.35
CA LEU A 224 -0.42 12.04 -14.85
C LEU A 224 -1.87 12.21 -15.29
N LYS A 225 -2.67 12.99 -14.54
CA LYS A 225 -4.07 13.24 -14.88
C LYS A 225 -4.26 14.21 -16.02
N ARG A 226 -3.25 14.95 -16.42
CA ARG A 226 -3.26 15.76 -17.64
C ARG A 226 -3.31 14.87 -18.90
N VAL A 227 -2.67 13.69 -18.85
CA VAL A 227 -2.65 12.71 -19.95
C VAL A 227 -3.89 11.82 -19.91
N ASP A 228 -4.21 11.30 -18.72
CA ASP A 228 -5.38 10.46 -18.47
C ASP A 228 -6.06 10.93 -17.16
N PRO A 229 -7.20 11.65 -17.24
CA PRO A 229 -7.91 12.17 -16.07
C PRO A 229 -8.31 11.11 -15.05
N ASP A 230 -8.51 9.86 -15.50
CA ASP A 230 -8.93 8.74 -14.66
C ASP A 230 -7.74 7.88 -14.18
N PHE A 231 -6.50 8.24 -14.56
CA PHE A 231 -5.33 7.45 -14.20
C PHE A 231 -5.21 7.24 -12.67
N PRO A 232 -5.15 5.99 -12.18
CA PRO A 232 -5.10 5.70 -10.77
C PRO A 232 -3.74 6.04 -10.16
N ILE A 233 -3.74 6.79 -9.06
CA ILE A 233 -2.56 7.09 -8.25
C ILE A 233 -2.86 6.63 -6.83
N ILE A 234 -1.99 5.78 -6.27
CA ILE A 234 -2.17 5.17 -4.96
C ILE A 234 -0.98 5.57 -4.10
N VAL A 235 -1.20 6.31 -3.01
CA VAL A 235 -0.12 6.58 -2.06
C VAL A 235 0.23 5.30 -1.32
N ASP A 236 1.49 4.87 -1.46
CA ASP A 236 2.03 3.67 -0.82
C ASP A 236 3.08 4.05 0.22
N ALA A 237 3.41 3.13 1.09
CA ALA A 237 4.48 3.23 2.09
C ALA A 237 4.37 4.42 3.07
N GLY A 238 4.77 4.18 4.30
CA GLY A 238 4.86 5.21 5.34
C GLY A 238 3.54 5.71 5.91
N ILE A 239 2.40 5.25 5.42
CA ILE A 239 1.09 5.63 5.94
C ILE A 239 0.81 4.79 7.19
N GLY A 240 0.67 5.45 8.34
CA GLY A 240 0.48 4.80 9.66
C GLY A 240 -0.89 5.02 10.27
N SER A 241 -1.65 5.96 9.74
CA SER A 241 -3.03 6.28 10.17
C SER A 241 -3.78 7.01 9.05
N PRO A 242 -5.11 7.02 9.09
CA PRO A 242 -5.92 7.81 8.18
C PRO A 242 -5.70 9.31 8.34
#